data_9dbea1c1c67dcb8519cc02142eb4c60b
#
_entry.id   9dbea1c1c67dcb8519cc02142eb4c60b
#
_cell.length_a   1.000
_cell.length_b   1.000
_cell.length_c   1.000
_cell.angle_alpha   90.00
_cell.angle_beta   90.00
_cell.angle_gamma   90.00
#
_symmetry.space_group_name_H-M   'P 1'
#
loop_
_entity.id
_entity.type
_entity.pdbx_description
1 polymer ?
#
loop_
_entity_poly.entity_id
_entity_poly.type
_entity_poly.pdbx_seq_one_letter_code
_entity_poly.pdbx_strand_id
1 'polypeptide(L)'
;LWVTLDNGIAQIHVNSPIYFYEPLEAQIGMVHDMVIEKGIVYLATNQGLYALSENDSYPTLIPGTQEQTWYISDVGNQLIAGHNTGTLQLEGRKATQIPGPNGGGTALRKTIIHGKEVLLQMSYRPLSVFTRDMVTNRWKFSHNVEGFSNLIKSFEVDPTGNIWASHMYKGIYRLRLNEDLRSVQEMEYIGKLEEGNELSLI
;
A
#
# COMPACT_ATOMS: atom_id res chain seq x y z
N LEU A 1 -2.97 36.05 -4.76
CA LEU A 1 -3.50 36.63 -3.52
C LEU A 1 -2.42 36.58 -2.43
N TRP A 2 -2.23 37.68 -1.73
CA TRP A 2 -1.38 37.76 -0.55
C TRP A 2 -2.26 37.86 0.69
N VAL A 3 -1.92 37.09 1.71
CA VAL A 3 -2.67 37.03 2.98
C VAL A 3 -1.69 37.32 4.12
N THR A 4 -2.08 38.16 5.05
CA THR A 4 -1.35 38.40 6.29
C THR A 4 -1.74 37.31 7.31
N LEU A 5 -0.74 36.81 8.01
CA LEU A 5 -0.88 35.87 9.11
C LEU A 5 -0.38 36.54 10.40
N ASP A 6 -0.72 36.03 11.54
CA ASP A 6 -0.19 36.52 12.83
C ASP A 6 1.34 36.46 12.90
N ASN A 7 1.93 35.58 12.12
CA ASN A 7 3.38 35.29 12.13
C ASN A 7 4.00 35.32 10.72
N GLY A 8 3.56 36.26 9.86
CA GLY A 8 4.15 36.43 8.54
C GLY A 8 3.12 36.78 7.45
N ILE A 9 3.51 36.53 6.22
CA ILE A 9 2.66 36.68 5.02
C ILE A 9 2.70 35.41 4.19
N ALA A 10 1.57 35.04 3.59
CA ALA A 10 1.46 33.92 2.66
C ALA A 10 1.03 34.40 1.27
N GLN A 11 1.60 33.80 0.24
CA GLN A 11 1.15 33.98 -1.14
C GLN A 11 0.29 32.77 -1.55
N ILE A 12 -0.96 33.04 -1.89
CA ILE A 12 -1.88 32.02 -2.41
C ILE A 12 -1.96 32.17 -3.93
N HIS A 13 -1.62 31.13 -4.66
CA HIS A 13 -1.84 31.05 -6.09
C HIS A 13 -3.32 30.74 -6.36
N VAL A 14 -4.10 31.76 -6.73
CA VAL A 14 -5.56 31.64 -6.91
C VAL A 14 -5.94 30.67 -8.04
N ASN A 15 -5.03 30.47 -9.00
CA ASN A 15 -5.21 29.53 -10.12
C ASN A 15 -4.48 28.19 -9.89
N SER A 16 -4.15 27.86 -8.63
CA SER A 16 -3.57 26.55 -8.32
C SER A 16 -4.56 25.44 -8.67
N PRO A 17 -4.14 24.39 -9.38
CA PRO A 17 -4.96 23.19 -9.57
C PRO A 17 -5.06 22.32 -8.30
N ILE A 18 -4.44 22.77 -7.21
CA ILE A 18 -4.47 22.07 -5.92
C ILE A 18 -5.64 22.61 -5.11
N TYR A 19 -6.50 21.70 -4.70
CA TYR A 19 -7.65 21.98 -3.83
C TYR A 19 -7.47 21.21 -2.54
N PHE A 20 -7.81 21.85 -1.42
CA PHE A 20 -7.98 21.18 -0.14
C PHE A 20 -9.42 20.67 -0.04
N TYR A 21 -9.57 19.42 0.28
CA TYR A 21 -10.85 18.78 0.53
C TYR A 21 -10.91 18.41 2.02
N GLU A 22 -11.64 19.20 2.80
CA GLU A 22 -11.90 18.95 4.22
C GLU A 22 -13.41 18.76 4.41
N PRO A 23 -13.92 17.53 4.30
CA PRO A 23 -15.31 17.29 4.58
C PRO A 23 -15.55 17.43 6.09
N LEU A 24 -16.20 18.51 6.50
CA LEU A 24 -16.54 18.78 7.92
C LEU A 24 -17.37 17.64 8.55
N GLU A 25 -18.08 16.87 7.72
CA GLU A 25 -19.00 15.82 8.15
C GLU A 25 -18.40 14.40 8.14
N ALA A 26 -17.28 14.19 7.45
CA ALA A 26 -16.61 12.89 7.40
C ALA A 26 -15.23 12.97 8.08
N GLN A 27 -15.14 12.48 9.29
CA GLN A 27 -13.85 12.31 9.97
C GLN A 27 -13.12 11.11 9.37
N ILE A 28 -12.51 11.27 8.18
CA ILE A 28 -11.82 10.18 7.47
C ILE A 28 -10.43 9.89 8.05
N GLY A 29 -9.91 10.77 8.88
CA GLY A 29 -8.56 10.65 9.45
C GLY A 29 -7.45 10.90 8.43
N MET A 30 -6.28 10.33 8.68
CA MET A 30 -5.12 10.44 7.79
C MET A 30 -5.30 9.51 6.58
N VAL A 31 -5.22 10.07 5.39
CA VAL A 31 -5.21 9.29 4.13
C VAL A 31 -3.78 8.81 3.86
N HIS A 32 -3.61 7.51 3.72
CA HIS A 32 -2.34 6.87 3.41
C HIS A 32 -2.17 6.64 1.91
N ASP A 33 -3.26 6.30 1.23
CA ASP A 33 -3.24 5.97 -0.19
C ASP A 33 -4.63 6.15 -0.81
N MET A 34 -4.68 6.30 -2.14
CA MET A 34 -5.93 6.47 -2.86
C MET A 34 -5.87 5.87 -4.27
N VAL A 35 -7.02 5.44 -4.77
CA VAL A 35 -7.17 4.99 -6.14
C VAL A 35 -8.52 5.44 -6.69
N ILE A 36 -8.58 5.68 -8.00
CA ILE A 36 -9.83 5.97 -8.71
C ILE A 36 -10.13 4.77 -9.62
N GLU A 37 -11.29 4.16 -9.43
CA GLU A 37 -11.76 3.05 -10.26
C GLU A 37 -13.24 3.26 -10.60
N LYS A 38 -13.56 3.28 -11.90
CA LYS A 38 -14.94 3.44 -12.42
C LYS A 38 -15.70 4.65 -11.85
N GLY A 39 -14.99 5.78 -11.69
CA GLY A 39 -15.58 7.02 -11.16
C GLY A 39 -15.78 7.05 -9.65
N ILE A 40 -15.28 6.05 -8.93
CA ILE A 40 -15.26 6.02 -7.47
C ILE A 40 -13.84 6.29 -6.99
N VAL A 41 -13.68 7.27 -6.11
CA VAL A 41 -12.45 7.53 -5.36
C VAL A 41 -12.48 6.68 -4.11
N TYR A 42 -11.49 5.80 -3.96
CA TYR A 42 -11.29 5.01 -2.76
C TYR A 42 -10.14 5.58 -1.96
N LEU A 43 -10.31 5.70 -0.65
CA LEU A 43 -9.34 6.26 0.27
C LEU A 43 -8.97 5.22 1.33
N ALA A 44 -7.70 4.85 1.38
CA ALA A 44 -7.14 4.04 2.46
C ALA A 44 -6.69 4.98 3.59
N THR A 45 -7.26 4.82 4.77
CA THR A 45 -7.03 5.74 5.89
C THR A 45 -6.68 5.00 7.19
N ASN A 46 -6.25 5.76 8.20
CA ASN A 46 -6.04 5.19 9.53
C ASN A 46 -7.34 4.83 10.27
N GLN A 47 -8.51 5.11 9.69
CA GLN A 47 -9.81 4.78 10.28
C GLN A 47 -10.62 3.78 9.45
N GLY A 48 -10.16 3.42 8.27
CA GLY A 48 -10.81 2.46 7.38
C GLY A 48 -10.64 2.76 5.90
N LEU A 49 -11.43 2.06 5.11
CA LEU A 49 -11.58 2.33 3.68
C LEU A 49 -12.83 3.18 3.45
N TYR A 50 -12.67 4.28 2.73
CA TYR A 50 -13.76 5.16 2.35
C TYR A 50 -13.93 5.17 0.84
N ALA A 51 -15.14 5.41 0.40
CA ALA A 51 -15.48 5.58 -1.02
C ALA A 51 -16.26 6.88 -1.23
N LEU A 52 -15.92 7.59 -2.32
CA LEU A 52 -16.58 8.80 -2.76
C LEU A 52 -16.92 8.66 -4.24
N SER A 53 -18.17 8.71 -4.60
CA SER A 53 -18.68 8.76 -5.97
C SER A 53 -19.08 10.18 -6.33
N GLU A 54 -19.27 10.47 -7.62
CA GLU A 54 -19.64 11.79 -8.12
C GLU A 54 -20.90 12.39 -7.45
N ASN A 55 -21.85 11.52 -7.08
CA ASN A 55 -23.11 11.94 -6.45
C ASN A 55 -23.06 11.99 -4.92
N ASP A 56 -21.93 11.65 -4.31
CA ASP A 56 -21.78 11.69 -2.86
C ASP A 56 -21.32 13.09 -2.42
N SER A 57 -21.93 13.61 -1.36
CA SER A 57 -21.48 14.88 -0.77
C SER A 57 -20.18 14.75 0.00
N TYR A 58 -19.87 13.56 0.52
CA TYR A 58 -18.67 13.27 1.30
C TYR A 58 -18.30 11.77 1.23
N PRO A 59 -17.01 11.42 1.52
CA PRO A 59 -16.59 10.03 1.56
C PRO A 59 -17.32 9.24 2.64
N THR A 60 -17.77 8.04 2.30
CA THR A 60 -18.46 7.15 3.23
C THR A 60 -17.61 5.91 3.52
N LEU A 61 -17.59 5.49 4.78
CA LEU A 61 -16.88 4.29 5.20
C LEU A 61 -17.49 3.04 4.53
N ILE A 62 -16.64 2.22 3.95
CA ILE A 62 -17.04 0.90 3.46
C ILE A 62 -17.29 -0.02 4.67
N PRO A 63 -18.48 -0.64 4.79
CA PRO A 63 -18.81 -1.45 5.95
C PRO A 63 -17.81 -2.58 6.20
N GLY A 64 -17.41 -2.78 7.47
CA GLY A 64 -16.50 -3.85 7.88
C GLY A 64 -15.02 -3.54 7.62
N THR A 65 -14.66 -2.30 7.28
CA THR A 65 -13.27 -1.89 7.06
C THR A 65 -12.79 -0.87 8.09
N GLN A 66 -13.41 -0.82 9.26
CA GLN A 66 -12.92 0.00 10.36
C GLN A 66 -11.50 -0.40 10.74
N GLU A 67 -10.69 0.52 11.23
CA GLU A 67 -9.27 0.40 11.52
C GLU A 67 -8.37 0.74 10.33
N GLN A 68 -7.08 0.69 10.58
CA GLN A 68 -6.08 1.19 9.66
C GLN A 68 -5.99 0.38 8.37
N THR A 69 -6.02 1.09 7.25
CA THR A 69 -5.73 0.60 5.92
C THR A 69 -4.53 1.35 5.37
N TRP A 70 -3.50 0.63 4.96
CA TRP A 70 -2.19 1.17 4.58
C TRP A 70 -2.07 1.54 3.11
N TYR A 71 -2.68 0.74 2.25
CA TYR A 71 -2.65 0.95 0.81
C TYR A 71 -3.93 0.45 0.16
N ILE A 72 -4.17 0.92 -1.06
CA ILE A 72 -5.15 0.38 -1.99
C ILE A 72 -4.56 0.38 -3.40
N SER A 73 -4.64 -0.73 -4.11
CA SER A 73 -4.04 -0.88 -5.43
C SER A 73 -5.01 -1.54 -6.42
N ASP A 74 -5.08 -0.99 -7.63
CA ASP A 74 -5.65 -1.68 -8.78
C ASP A 74 -4.58 -2.58 -9.39
N VAL A 75 -4.80 -3.89 -9.33
CA VAL A 75 -3.86 -4.89 -9.86
C VAL A 75 -4.37 -5.59 -11.12
N GLY A 76 -5.16 -4.85 -11.88
CA GLY A 76 -5.81 -5.31 -13.10
C GLY A 76 -7.11 -6.04 -12.82
N ASN A 77 -8.21 -5.34 -12.96
CA ASN A 77 -9.59 -5.78 -12.71
C ASN A 77 -9.91 -6.20 -11.25
N GLN A 78 -9.04 -5.87 -10.32
CA GLN A 78 -9.20 -6.22 -8.91
C GLN A 78 -8.57 -5.16 -8.04
N LEU A 79 -9.38 -4.55 -7.14
CA LEU A 79 -8.86 -3.65 -6.11
C LEU A 79 -8.48 -4.48 -4.88
N ILE A 80 -7.25 -4.29 -4.41
CA ILE A 80 -6.71 -4.94 -3.22
C ILE A 80 -6.23 -3.89 -2.24
N ALA A 81 -6.60 -4.04 -0.97
CA ALA A 81 -6.20 -3.15 0.10
C ALA A 81 -5.52 -3.90 1.24
N GLY A 82 -4.49 -3.29 1.81
CA GLY A 82 -3.82 -3.78 3.01
C GLY A 82 -4.46 -3.19 4.26
N HIS A 83 -5.19 -4.00 5.00
CA HIS A 83 -5.90 -3.62 6.21
C HIS A 83 -5.28 -4.29 7.44
N ASN A 84 -5.44 -3.71 8.64
CA ASN A 84 -4.87 -4.29 9.87
C ASN A 84 -5.24 -5.75 10.11
N THR A 85 -6.45 -6.14 9.76
CA THR A 85 -6.93 -7.52 9.96
C THR A 85 -6.55 -8.48 8.85
N GLY A 86 -6.05 -7.99 7.72
CA GLY A 86 -5.69 -8.82 6.57
C GLY A 86 -5.71 -8.07 5.25
N THR A 87 -5.68 -8.82 4.17
CA THR A 87 -5.76 -8.28 2.81
C THR A 87 -7.21 -8.32 2.35
N LEU A 88 -7.72 -7.19 1.91
CA LEU A 88 -9.10 -7.05 1.45
C LEU A 88 -9.14 -6.95 -0.07
N GLN A 89 -10.15 -7.57 -0.66
CA GLN A 89 -10.56 -7.33 -2.03
C GLN A 89 -11.81 -6.44 -2.01
N LEU A 90 -11.85 -5.43 -2.89
CA LEU A 90 -13.00 -4.55 -3.02
C LEU A 90 -13.73 -4.79 -4.34
N GLU A 91 -15.07 -4.74 -4.26
CA GLU A 91 -15.99 -4.72 -5.40
C GLU A 91 -17.05 -3.64 -5.13
N GLY A 92 -16.91 -2.47 -5.77
CA GLY A 92 -17.72 -1.31 -5.42
C GLY A 92 -17.55 -0.97 -3.93
N ARG A 93 -18.64 -0.83 -3.20
CA ARG A 93 -18.63 -0.52 -1.75
C ARG A 93 -18.66 -1.77 -0.86
N LYS A 94 -18.19 -2.91 -1.36
CA LYS A 94 -18.11 -4.15 -0.60
C LYS A 94 -16.65 -4.58 -0.48
N ALA A 95 -16.19 -4.79 0.76
CA ALA A 95 -14.90 -5.38 1.06
C ALA A 95 -15.08 -6.85 1.46
N THR A 96 -14.18 -7.71 0.97
CA THR A 96 -14.15 -9.13 1.33
C THR A 96 -12.69 -9.50 1.62
N GLN A 97 -12.46 -10.17 2.74
CA GLN A 97 -11.12 -10.62 3.10
C GLN A 97 -10.64 -11.71 2.14
N ILE A 98 -9.44 -11.56 1.60
CA ILE A 98 -8.75 -12.63 0.88
C ILE A 98 -8.21 -13.60 1.94
N PRO A 99 -8.63 -14.89 1.93
CA PRO A 99 -8.07 -15.89 2.84
C PRO A 99 -6.55 -15.97 2.67
N GLY A 100 -5.80 -15.92 3.76
CA GLY A 100 -4.34 -15.93 3.67
C GLY A 100 -3.65 -15.42 4.92
N PRO A 101 -2.63 -14.57 4.77
CA PRO A 101 -1.83 -14.12 5.89
C PRO A 101 -2.68 -13.33 6.90
N ASN A 102 -2.52 -13.65 8.16
CA ASN A 102 -3.09 -12.85 9.25
C ASN A 102 -2.30 -11.55 9.39
N GLY A 103 -2.97 -10.43 9.28
CA GLY A 103 -2.39 -9.10 9.34
C GLY A 103 -2.21 -8.49 7.95
N GLY A 104 -2.53 -7.22 7.87
CA GLY A 104 -2.52 -6.46 6.63
C GLY A 104 -1.13 -6.12 6.13
N GLY A 105 -1.02 -5.97 4.86
CA GLY A 105 0.18 -5.48 4.22
C GLY A 105 0.37 -3.99 4.38
N THR A 106 1.62 -3.58 4.45
CA THR A 106 2.00 -2.16 4.40
C THR A 106 2.26 -1.67 2.98
N ALA A 107 2.57 -2.58 2.06
CA ALA A 107 2.80 -2.29 0.66
C ALA A 107 2.54 -3.51 -0.22
N LEU A 108 2.11 -3.28 -1.46
CA LEU A 108 1.85 -4.30 -2.48
C LEU A 108 2.53 -3.90 -3.79
N ARG A 109 3.15 -4.87 -4.46
CA ARG A 109 3.70 -4.68 -5.81
C ARG A 109 3.33 -5.84 -6.73
N LYS A 110 2.84 -5.51 -7.90
CA LYS A 110 2.70 -6.45 -9.01
C LYS A 110 4.03 -6.50 -9.76
N THR A 111 4.58 -7.67 -9.95
CA THR A 111 5.91 -7.84 -10.52
C THR A 111 6.05 -9.17 -11.26
N ILE A 112 7.18 -9.33 -11.96
CA ILE A 112 7.59 -10.59 -12.59
C ILE A 112 8.93 -11.00 -11.98
N ILE A 113 8.97 -12.14 -11.32
CA ILE A 113 10.21 -12.72 -10.78
C ILE A 113 10.35 -14.14 -11.34
N HIS A 114 11.53 -14.47 -11.84
CA HIS A 114 11.81 -15.75 -12.50
C HIS A 114 10.76 -16.12 -13.58
N GLY A 115 10.29 -15.12 -14.34
CA GLY A 115 9.27 -15.29 -15.37
C GLY A 115 7.84 -15.53 -14.85
N LYS A 116 7.60 -15.46 -13.56
CA LYS A 116 6.28 -15.63 -12.94
C LYS A 116 5.69 -14.28 -12.55
N GLU A 117 4.49 -13.98 -13.07
CA GLU A 117 3.73 -12.81 -12.63
C GLU A 117 3.13 -13.08 -11.26
N VAL A 118 3.44 -12.24 -10.28
CA VAL A 118 3.00 -12.35 -8.89
C VAL A 118 2.66 -11.00 -8.31
N LEU A 119 1.86 -11.00 -7.22
CA LEU A 119 1.84 -9.88 -6.29
C LEU A 119 2.69 -10.25 -5.07
N LEU A 120 3.54 -9.32 -4.69
CA LEU A 120 4.28 -9.37 -3.44
C LEU A 120 3.65 -8.39 -2.46
N GLN A 121 3.42 -8.83 -1.24
CA GLN A 121 2.93 -7.98 -0.15
C GLN A 121 3.91 -8.03 1.01
N MET A 122 4.43 -6.87 1.39
CA MET A 122 5.13 -6.68 2.66
C MET A 122 4.13 -6.37 3.77
N SER A 123 4.46 -6.75 4.98
CA SER A 123 3.64 -6.51 6.16
C SER A 123 4.52 -6.39 7.41
N TYR A 124 3.89 -6.26 8.58
CA TYR A 124 4.57 -6.46 9.88
C TYR A 124 5.00 -7.93 10.10
N ARG A 125 4.73 -8.78 9.15
CA ARG A 125 5.00 -10.22 9.14
C ARG A 125 5.81 -10.59 7.89
N PRO A 126 6.02 -11.88 7.61
CA PRO A 126 6.74 -12.30 6.42
C PRO A 126 6.19 -11.70 5.13
N LEU A 127 7.05 -11.55 4.14
CA LEU A 127 6.67 -11.29 2.76
C LEU A 127 5.69 -12.36 2.27
N SER A 128 4.59 -11.93 1.66
CA SER A 128 3.55 -12.81 1.15
C SER A 128 3.51 -12.77 -0.37
N VAL A 129 3.29 -13.94 -0.97
CA VAL A 129 3.15 -14.12 -2.43
C VAL A 129 1.70 -14.43 -2.76
N PHE A 130 1.16 -13.71 -3.75
CA PHE A 130 -0.14 -13.98 -4.35
C PHE A 130 0.05 -14.37 -5.80
N THR A 131 -0.73 -15.33 -6.25
CA THR A 131 -0.73 -15.83 -7.62
C THR A 131 -2.11 -15.72 -8.24
N ARG A 132 -2.19 -15.68 -9.57
CA ARG A 132 -3.48 -15.70 -10.25
C ARG A 132 -4.11 -17.08 -10.19
N ASP A 133 -5.37 -17.13 -9.84
CA ASP A 133 -6.20 -18.30 -10.04
C ASP A 133 -6.54 -18.44 -11.53
N MET A 134 -6.22 -19.57 -12.12
CA MET A 134 -6.37 -19.80 -13.57
C MET A 134 -7.82 -19.88 -14.03
N VAL A 135 -8.75 -20.18 -13.13
CA VAL A 135 -10.19 -20.29 -13.44
C VAL A 135 -10.89 -18.94 -13.32
N THR A 136 -10.67 -18.26 -12.20
CA THR A 136 -11.35 -17.00 -11.88
C THR A 136 -10.58 -15.77 -12.36
N ASN A 137 -9.33 -15.94 -12.78
CA ASN A 137 -8.38 -14.88 -13.11
C ASN A 137 -8.20 -13.84 -11.99
N ARG A 138 -8.43 -14.26 -10.74
CA ARG A 138 -8.28 -13.42 -9.54
C ARG A 138 -6.99 -13.73 -8.80
N TRP A 139 -6.46 -12.73 -8.14
CA TRP A 139 -5.35 -12.90 -7.22
C TRP A 139 -5.80 -13.60 -5.94
N LYS A 140 -5.06 -14.62 -5.56
CA LYS A 140 -5.24 -15.33 -4.31
C LYS A 140 -3.92 -15.50 -3.58
N PHE A 141 -3.96 -15.52 -2.27
CA PHE A 141 -2.79 -15.84 -1.46
C PHE A 141 -2.24 -17.22 -1.82
N SER A 142 -0.95 -17.32 -1.99
CA SER A 142 -0.24 -18.55 -2.27
C SER A 142 0.51 -19.06 -1.04
N HIS A 143 1.47 -18.28 -0.56
CA HIS A 143 2.32 -18.65 0.58
C HIS A 143 3.05 -17.42 1.15
N ASN A 144 3.63 -17.59 2.33
CA ASN A 144 4.62 -16.68 2.89
C ASN A 144 6.02 -17.10 2.47
N VAL A 145 6.90 -16.13 2.29
CA VAL A 145 8.32 -16.37 2.00
C VAL A 145 9.07 -16.61 3.31
N GLU A 146 9.81 -17.70 3.38
CA GLU A 146 10.67 -18.02 4.53
C GLU A 146 11.98 -17.22 4.48
N GLY A 147 12.59 -17.01 5.65
CA GLY A 147 13.90 -16.36 5.78
C GLY A 147 13.88 -14.82 5.84
N PHE A 148 12.70 -14.18 5.77
CA PHE A 148 12.58 -12.74 5.95
C PHE A 148 11.32 -12.38 6.72
N SER A 149 11.50 -11.72 7.86
CA SER A 149 10.41 -11.23 8.71
C SER A 149 10.85 -9.94 9.41
N ASN A 150 10.85 -8.84 8.67
CA ASN A 150 11.24 -7.54 9.15
C ASN A 150 10.11 -6.51 8.91
N LEU A 151 10.12 -5.47 9.73
CA LEU A 151 9.15 -4.38 9.67
C LEU A 151 9.49 -3.46 8.49
N ILE A 152 8.81 -3.64 7.38
CA ILE A 152 9.06 -2.91 6.13
C ILE A 152 8.04 -1.80 5.93
N LYS A 153 8.54 -0.60 5.66
CA LYS A 153 7.75 0.58 5.33
C LYS A 153 7.31 0.59 3.87
N SER A 154 8.26 0.32 2.98
CA SER A 154 8.04 0.31 1.53
C SER A 154 9.03 -0.64 0.85
N PHE A 155 8.72 -1.08 -0.36
CA PHE A 155 9.65 -1.88 -1.16
C PHE A 155 9.41 -1.68 -2.64
N GLU A 156 10.44 -1.96 -3.44
CA GLU A 156 10.38 -2.02 -4.89
C GLU A 156 11.09 -3.28 -5.38
N VAL A 157 10.75 -3.70 -6.59
CA VAL A 157 11.39 -4.84 -7.26
C VAL A 157 12.08 -4.31 -8.51
N ASP A 158 13.39 -4.53 -8.60
CA ASP A 158 14.16 -4.10 -9.75
C ASP A 158 13.97 -5.04 -10.97
N PRO A 159 14.37 -4.61 -12.19
CA PRO A 159 14.22 -5.44 -13.39
C PRO A 159 14.97 -6.78 -13.34
N THR A 160 15.91 -6.96 -12.42
CA THR A 160 16.65 -8.22 -12.24
C THR A 160 15.99 -9.15 -11.21
N GLY A 161 14.88 -8.70 -10.59
CA GLY A 161 14.09 -9.47 -9.63
C GLY A 161 14.58 -9.36 -8.18
N ASN A 162 15.52 -8.44 -7.87
CA ASN A 162 15.86 -8.15 -6.49
C ASN A 162 14.77 -7.29 -5.86
N ILE A 163 14.47 -7.58 -4.61
CA ILE A 163 13.52 -6.82 -3.80
C ILE A 163 14.32 -5.89 -2.90
N TRP A 164 14.09 -4.60 -3.06
CA TRP A 164 14.67 -3.54 -2.24
C TRP A 164 13.66 -3.10 -1.20
N ALA A 165 13.89 -3.42 0.06
CA ALA A 165 12.93 -3.23 1.14
C ALA A 165 13.46 -2.25 2.19
N SER A 166 12.78 -1.10 2.35
CA SER A 166 13.10 -0.10 3.36
C SER A 166 12.52 -0.50 4.71
N HIS A 167 13.38 -0.74 5.69
CA HIS A 167 12.95 -1.00 7.05
C HIS A 167 12.41 0.28 7.70
N MET A 168 11.39 0.17 8.54
CA MET A 168 10.73 1.33 9.15
C MET A 168 11.66 2.24 9.97
N TYR A 169 12.70 1.67 10.59
CA TYR A 169 13.61 2.39 11.49
C TYR A 169 15.11 2.13 11.23
N LYS A 170 15.44 1.33 10.22
CA LYS A 170 16.81 0.94 9.93
C LYS A 170 17.07 1.09 8.46
N GLY A 171 18.17 0.76 7.88
CA GLY A 171 18.47 0.91 6.47
C GLY A 171 17.58 0.09 5.50
N ILE A 172 18.18 -0.37 4.44
CA ILE A 172 17.53 -1.07 3.33
C ILE A 172 18.01 -2.52 3.32
N TYR A 173 17.11 -3.45 3.01
CA TYR A 173 17.43 -4.83 2.67
C TYR A 173 17.34 -5.01 1.16
N ARG A 174 18.33 -5.68 0.58
CA ARG A 174 18.23 -6.25 -0.75
C ARG A 174 18.02 -7.75 -0.60
N LEU A 175 16.95 -8.25 -1.16
CA LEU A 175 16.56 -9.66 -1.08
C LEU A 175 16.50 -10.25 -2.48
N ARG A 176 16.90 -11.50 -2.60
CA ARG A 176 16.69 -12.34 -3.77
C ARG A 176 15.98 -13.60 -3.36
N LEU A 177 14.87 -13.91 -4.03
CA LEU A 177 14.13 -15.13 -3.77
C LEU A 177 14.66 -16.29 -4.61
N ASN A 178 14.50 -17.51 -4.09
CA ASN A 178 14.75 -18.72 -4.86
C ASN A 178 13.72 -18.88 -6.01
N GLU A 179 13.95 -19.82 -6.90
CA GLU A 179 13.14 -20.00 -8.12
C GLU A 179 11.66 -20.30 -7.86
N ASP A 180 11.33 -20.97 -6.77
CA ASP A 180 9.93 -21.27 -6.41
C ASP A 180 9.27 -20.17 -5.58
N LEU A 181 9.99 -19.09 -5.24
CA LEU A 181 9.59 -17.93 -4.46
C LEU A 181 9.23 -18.23 -3.01
N ARG A 182 9.64 -19.40 -2.47
CA ARG A 182 9.27 -19.83 -1.12
C ARG A 182 10.20 -19.36 -0.05
N SER A 183 11.44 -19.04 -0.39
CA SER A 183 12.44 -18.61 0.57
C SER A 183 13.37 -17.55 0.01
N VAL A 184 13.97 -16.79 0.91
CA VAL A 184 15.05 -15.85 0.58
C VAL A 184 16.31 -16.67 0.32
N GLN A 185 16.86 -16.55 -0.88
CA GLN A 185 18.13 -17.17 -1.30
C GLN A 185 19.32 -16.31 -0.88
N GLU A 186 19.20 -15.01 -1.06
CA GLU A 186 20.26 -14.03 -0.71
C GLU A 186 19.62 -12.84 0.01
N MET A 187 20.31 -12.37 1.04
CA MET A 187 19.91 -11.16 1.78
C MET A 187 21.14 -10.32 2.08
N GLU A 188 21.07 -9.06 1.73
CA GLU A 188 22.06 -8.05 2.08
C GLU A 188 21.38 -6.94 2.85
N TYR A 189 21.99 -6.54 3.96
CA TYR A 189 21.57 -5.38 4.73
C TYR A 189 22.49 -4.21 4.44
N ILE A 190 21.92 -3.11 3.95
CA ILE A 190 22.58 -1.86 3.71
C ILE A 190 22.19 -0.92 4.84
N GLY A 191 23.05 -0.87 5.86
CA GLY A 191 22.83 -0.11 7.08
C GLY A 191 23.02 1.40 6.90
N LYS A 192 23.01 2.12 8.01
CA LYS A 192 23.19 3.57 8.04
C LYS A 192 24.41 4.00 7.24
N LEU A 193 24.20 4.93 6.30
CA LEU A 193 25.24 5.88 5.94
C LEU A 193 25.59 6.67 7.21
N GLU A 194 26.88 7.00 7.38
CA GLU A 194 27.44 7.72 8.54
C GLU A 194 26.50 8.78 9.10
N GLU A 195 26.53 8.98 10.42
CA GLU A 195 25.63 9.82 11.23
C GLU A 195 24.98 11.00 10.47
N GLY A 196 23.68 10.94 10.29
CA GLY A 196 22.87 12.03 9.75
C GLY A 196 22.07 11.76 8.49
N ASN A 197 22.34 10.69 7.74
CA ASN A 197 21.59 10.36 6.52
C ASN A 197 20.78 9.07 6.72
N GLU A 198 19.46 9.20 6.75
CA GLU A 198 18.56 8.06 6.67
C GLU A 198 18.38 7.66 5.20
N LEU A 199 18.72 6.40 4.87
CA LEU A 199 18.33 5.79 3.60
C LEU A 199 16.86 5.40 3.67
N SER A 200 16.05 5.99 2.81
CA SER A 200 14.67 5.53 2.56
C SER A 200 14.40 5.46 1.07
N LEU A 201 13.60 4.50 0.66
CA LEU A 201 12.97 4.51 -0.66
C LEU A 201 11.83 5.54 -0.62
N ILE A 202 11.88 6.50 -1.51
CA ILE A 202 10.88 7.56 -1.68
C ILE A 202 9.75 7.05 -2.57
#